data_a33e80a7c4561fc76043e4c776e27259
#
_entry.id   a33e80a7c4561fc76043e4c776e27259
#
_cell.length_a   1.000
_cell.length_b   1.000
_cell.length_c   1.000
_cell.angle_alpha   90.00
_cell.angle_beta   90.00
_cell.angle_gamma   90.00
#
_symmetry.space_group_name_H-M   'P 1'
#
loop_
_entity.id
_entity.type
_entity.pdbx_description
1 polymer ?
#
loop_
_entity_poly.entity_id
_entity_poly.type
_entity_poly.pdbx_seq_one_letter_code
_entity_poly.pdbx_strand_id
1 'polypeptide(L)'
;MSEQQELFCYKQMPVWTADEIPEALLSKHNTAAGTWGCLNVLQGRLNFNEVDEVGNITATHELTPESDDWIIHPQAWHFIAPQTQDTQIQLSFYCEAADYFNKKYGMSATHSAVRAAEGIVPVGKVLDMGCGQGRNALYLGLKGFDVTAVDNNPHAVQNVEELARIEELNVRAFEYDLNAANIQENFDYMVATVVFMFLM
;
A
#
# COMPACT_ATOMS: atom_id res chain seq x y z
N MET A 1 1.38 -19.68 -15.12
CA MET A 1 2.19 -18.43 -14.99
C MET A 1 1.76 -17.84 -13.66
N SER A 2 2.64 -17.75 -12.67
CA SER A 2 2.35 -17.08 -11.41
C SER A 2 2.10 -15.61 -11.74
N GLU A 3 0.90 -15.08 -11.45
CA GLU A 3 0.68 -13.64 -11.43
C GLU A 3 1.73 -13.05 -10.51
N GLN A 4 2.55 -12.18 -11.08
CA GLN A 4 3.57 -11.47 -10.33
C GLN A 4 2.79 -10.51 -9.43
N GLN A 5 2.79 -10.77 -8.14
CA GLN A 5 2.09 -9.98 -7.14
C GLN A 5 2.59 -8.54 -7.19
N GLU A 6 1.72 -7.60 -7.54
CA GLU A 6 2.04 -6.18 -7.61
C GLU A 6 2.06 -5.60 -6.20
N LEU A 7 3.20 -5.04 -5.80
CA LEU A 7 3.41 -4.47 -4.47
C LEU A 7 3.65 -2.97 -4.56
N PHE A 8 3.05 -2.22 -3.63
CA PHE A 8 3.13 -0.77 -3.55
C PHE A 8 3.91 -0.32 -2.31
N CYS A 9 4.90 0.55 -2.50
CA CYS A 9 5.68 1.13 -1.41
C CYS A 9 4.82 2.14 -0.64
N TYR A 10 4.46 1.80 0.60
CA TYR A 10 3.66 2.70 1.43
C TYR A 10 4.50 3.46 2.47
N LYS A 11 5.75 3.02 2.73
CA LYS A 11 6.65 3.68 3.68
C LYS A 11 8.10 3.42 3.33
N GLN A 12 8.87 4.48 3.24
CA GLN A 12 10.32 4.42 3.14
C GLN A 12 10.93 5.02 4.41
N MET A 13 11.85 4.28 5.01
CA MET A 13 12.57 4.73 6.20
C MET A 13 13.75 5.64 5.80
N PRO A 14 14.24 6.49 6.69
CA PRO A 14 15.48 7.21 6.44
C PRO A 14 16.65 6.24 6.23
N VAL A 15 17.71 6.71 5.63
CA VAL A 15 18.98 5.98 5.61
C VAL A 15 19.53 5.94 7.03
N TRP A 16 19.92 4.76 7.51
CA TRP A 16 20.57 4.59 8.79
C TRP A 16 22.03 4.18 8.62
N THR A 17 22.91 4.82 9.36
CA THR A 17 24.28 4.36 9.59
C THR A 17 24.28 3.21 10.60
N ALA A 18 25.38 2.45 10.71
CA ALA A 18 25.48 1.29 11.63
C ALA A 18 25.04 1.63 13.05
N ASP A 19 25.38 2.84 13.54
CA ASP A 19 25.07 3.29 14.91
C ASP A 19 23.62 3.81 15.07
N GLU A 20 22.93 4.09 13.97
CA GLU A 20 21.55 4.62 13.96
C GLU A 20 20.51 3.54 13.69
N ILE A 21 20.93 2.33 13.32
CA ILE A 21 19.99 1.20 13.10
C ILE A 21 19.21 0.96 14.37
N PRO A 22 17.86 0.97 14.31
CA PRO A 22 17.01 0.68 15.46
C PRO A 22 17.34 -0.68 16.09
N GLU A 23 17.49 -0.73 17.42
CA GLU A 23 17.83 -1.94 18.17
C GLU A 23 16.86 -3.11 17.88
N ALA A 24 15.60 -2.79 17.61
CA ALA A 24 14.59 -3.79 17.23
C ALA A 24 14.96 -4.58 15.96
N LEU A 25 15.72 -3.98 15.03
CA LEU A 25 16.17 -4.66 13.81
C LEU A 25 17.40 -5.54 14.04
N LEU A 26 18.18 -5.27 15.11
CA LEU A 26 19.38 -6.02 15.49
C LEU A 26 19.05 -7.27 16.31
N SER A 27 17.79 -7.47 16.65
CA SER A 27 17.31 -8.63 17.39
C SER A 27 16.18 -9.32 16.63
N LYS A 28 15.86 -10.57 16.98
CA LYS A 28 14.81 -11.35 16.33
C LYS A 28 13.48 -10.58 16.24
N HIS A 29 13.01 -10.35 15.04
CA HIS A 29 11.72 -9.72 14.73
C HIS A 29 11.15 -10.27 13.43
N ASN A 30 9.93 -9.85 13.08
CA ASN A 30 9.33 -10.11 11.78
C ASN A 30 8.51 -8.90 11.31
N THR A 31 8.10 -8.91 10.05
CA THR A 31 7.12 -7.94 9.53
C THR A 31 5.69 -8.43 9.80
N ALA A 32 4.74 -7.50 9.87
CA ALA A 32 3.33 -7.84 10.02
C ALA A 32 2.82 -8.63 8.79
N ALA A 33 1.71 -9.37 8.96
CA ALA A 33 1.03 -10.01 7.86
C ALA A 33 0.69 -8.97 6.75
N GLY A 34 0.87 -9.34 5.48
CA GLY A 34 0.67 -8.46 4.34
C GLY A 34 1.63 -7.25 4.28
N THR A 35 2.81 -7.36 4.93
CA THR A 35 3.87 -6.36 4.88
C THR A 35 5.17 -6.99 4.40
N TRP A 36 5.62 -6.61 3.22
CA TRP A 36 6.95 -6.95 2.69
C TRP A 36 7.94 -5.86 3.07
N GLY A 37 9.16 -6.26 3.41
CA GLY A 37 10.30 -5.35 3.52
C GLY A 37 11.15 -5.41 2.25
N CYS A 38 11.81 -4.31 1.93
CA CYS A 38 12.87 -4.25 0.92
C CYS A 38 14.06 -3.56 1.57
N LEU A 39 15.13 -4.31 1.78
CA LEU A 39 16.35 -3.86 2.43
C LEU A 39 17.45 -3.65 1.40
N ASN A 40 17.98 -2.44 1.35
CA ASN A 40 19.09 -2.05 0.51
C ASN A 40 20.31 -1.73 1.39
N VAL A 41 21.48 -2.27 1.04
CA VAL A 41 22.76 -1.83 1.60
C VAL A 41 23.35 -0.80 0.66
N LEU A 42 23.55 0.44 1.17
CA LEU A 42 24.06 1.55 0.39
C LEU A 42 25.56 1.70 0.50
N GLN A 43 26.13 1.24 1.64
CA GLN A 43 27.58 1.25 1.92
C GLN A 43 27.91 0.14 2.92
N GLY A 44 29.16 -0.36 2.88
CA GLY A 44 29.66 -1.35 3.81
C GLY A 44 29.11 -2.75 3.58
N ARG A 45 28.96 -3.52 4.66
CA ARG A 45 28.45 -4.91 4.61
C ARG A 45 27.51 -5.18 5.77
N LEU A 46 26.51 -6.02 5.50
CA LEU A 46 25.46 -6.40 6.44
C LEU A 46 25.20 -7.90 6.34
N ASN A 47 25.10 -8.60 7.47
CA ASN A 47 24.52 -9.93 7.50
C ASN A 47 23.02 -9.85 7.75
N PHE A 48 22.22 -10.44 6.86
CA PHE A 48 20.81 -10.73 7.06
C PHE A 48 20.69 -12.17 7.54
N ASN A 49 20.16 -12.36 8.76
CA ASN A 49 20.04 -13.66 9.39
C ASN A 49 18.57 -14.09 9.42
N GLU A 50 18.24 -15.15 8.72
CA GLU A 50 16.96 -15.84 8.87
C GLU A 50 16.99 -16.68 10.15
N VAL A 51 15.89 -16.70 10.88
CA VAL A 51 15.80 -17.48 12.14
C VAL A 51 14.48 -18.25 12.21
N ASP A 52 14.51 -19.34 12.97
CA ASP A 52 13.31 -20.09 13.29
C ASP A 52 12.47 -19.40 14.41
N GLU A 53 11.34 -20.02 14.76
CA GLU A 53 10.44 -19.48 15.80
C GLU A 53 11.09 -19.39 17.18
N VAL A 54 12.08 -20.23 17.47
CA VAL A 54 12.81 -20.21 18.76
C VAL A 54 14.06 -19.31 18.73
N GLY A 55 14.45 -18.79 17.54
CA GLY A 55 15.53 -17.83 17.39
C GLY A 55 16.87 -18.42 16.94
N ASN A 56 16.91 -19.69 16.53
CA ASN A 56 18.12 -20.27 15.95
C ASN A 56 18.30 -19.76 14.52
N ILE A 57 19.53 -19.39 14.14
CA ILE A 57 19.85 -18.98 12.78
C ILE A 57 19.73 -20.20 11.85
N THR A 58 18.90 -20.06 10.83
CA THR A 58 18.69 -21.07 9.78
C THR A 58 19.47 -20.75 8.51
N ALA A 59 19.70 -19.49 8.22
CA ALA A 59 20.53 -19.02 7.12
C ALA A 59 21.13 -17.65 7.43
N THR A 60 22.29 -17.34 6.83
CA THR A 60 22.92 -16.02 6.86
C THR A 60 23.29 -15.61 5.44
N HIS A 61 22.89 -14.40 5.06
CA HIS A 61 23.16 -13.80 3.75
C HIS A 61 23.97 -12.54 3.95
N GLU A 62 25.16 -12.48 3.34
CA GLU A 62 25.96 -11.26 3.33
C GLU A 62 25.41 -10.35 2.21
N LEU A 63 25.02 -9.13 2.58
CA LEU A 63 24.52 -8.10 1.68
C LEU A 63 25.54 -6.96 1.58
N THR A 64 25.74 -6.47 0.36
CA THR A 64 26.64 -5.38 0.01
C THR A 64 25.93 -4.41 -0.94
N PRO A 65 26.50 -3.24 -1.29
CA PRO A 65 25.90 -2.34 -2.27
C PRO A 65 25.73 -2.95 -3.68
N GLU A 66 26.46 -4.01 -3.98
CA GLU A 66 26.35 -4.74 -5.26
C GLU A 66 25.32 -5.85 -5.22
N SER A 67 24.72 -6.14 -4.06
CA SER A 67 23.63 -7.11 -3.93
C SER A 67 22.34 -6.53 -4.50
N ASP A 68 21.51 -7.42 -5.06
CA ASP A 68 20.13 -7.06 -5.41
C ASP A 68 19.36 -6.66 -4.14
N ASP A 69 18.27 -5.92 -4.33
CA ASP A 69 17.32 -5.58 -3.26
C ASP A 69 16.86 -6.83 -2.52
N TRP A 70 17.07 -6.85 -1.20
CA TRP A 70 16.70 -8.00 -0.38
C TRP A 70 15.24 -7.93 0.05
N ILE A 71 14.42 -8.84 -0.48
CA ILE A 71 12.99 -8.88 -0.18
C ILE A 71 12.73 -9.71 1.07
N ILE A 72 12.12 -9.09 2.05
CA ILE A 72 11.71 -9.70 3.32
C ILE A 72 10.22 -10.03 3.23
N HIS A 73 9.90 -11.33 3.26
CA HIS A 73 8.51 -11.77 3.20
C HIS A 73 7.74 -11.49 4.50
N PRO A 74 6.40 -11.29 4.42
CA PRO A 74 5.57 -11.14 5.61
C PRO A 74 5.78 -12.26 6.62
N GLN A 75 5.86 -11.89 7.91
CA GLN A 75 5.98 -12.79 9.04
C GLN A 75 7.25 -13.67 9.08
N ALA A 76 8.20 -13.48 8.14
CA ALA A 76 9.48 -14.17 8.18
C ALA A 76 10.35 -13.65 9.34
N TRP A 77 10.73 -14.54 10.25
CA TRP A 77 11.59 -14.19 11.40
C TRP A 77 13.03 -13.95 10.95
N HIS A 78 13.59 -12.82 11.36
CA HIS A 78 14.95 -12.42 10.98
C HIS A 78 15.55 -11.41 11.96
N PHE A 79 16.83 -11.11 11.78
CA PHE A 79 17.50 -9.93 12.28
C PHE A 79 18.68 -9.56 11.39
N ILE A 80 19.14 -8.33 11.50
CA ILE A 80 20.29 -7.83 10.74
C ILE A 80 21.48 -7.56 11.66
N ALA A 81 22.70 -7.69 11.12
CA ALA A 81 23.94 -7.44 11.84
C ALA A 81 24.94 -6.70 10.93
N PRO A 82 25.19 -5.39 11.15
CA PRO A 82 26.24 -4.66 10.46
C PRO A 82 27.61 -5.34 10.64
N GLN A 83 28.38 -5.46 9.57
CA GLN A 83 29.70 -6.11 9.58
C GLN A 83 30.85 -5.08 9.49
N THR A 84 30.55 -3.87 9.08
CA THR A 84 31.53 -2.77 8.99
C THR A 84 30.95 -1.50 9.63
N GLN A 85 31.83 -0.63 10.15
CA GLN A 85 31.41 0.60 10.81
C GLN A 85 30.78 1.62 9.84
N ASP A 86 31.13 1.55 8.56
CA ASP A 86 30.61 2.40 7.51
C ASP A 86 29.31 1.87 6.88
N THR A 87 28.72 0.80 7.44
CA THR A 87 27.46 0.24 6.94
C THR A 87 26.37 1.30 6.92
N GLN A 88 25.73 1.46 5.76
CA GLN A 88 24.52 2.28 5.57
C GLN A 88 23.45 1.46 4.89
N ILE A 89 22.23 1.53 5.43
CA ILE A 89 21.08 0.79 4.91
C ILE A 89 19.87 1.69 4.71
N GLN A 90 18.99 1.27 3.80
CA GLN A 90 17.66 1.82 3.68
C GLN A 90 16.63 0.69 3.66
N LEU A 91 15.55 0.86 4.40
CA LEU A 91 14.45 -0.10 4.49
C LEU A 91 13.17 0.55 3.98
N SER A 92 12.50 -0.12 3.05
CA SER A 92 11.20 0.29 2.54
C SER A 92 10.16 -0.79 2.80
N PHE A 93 8.91 -0.40 3.03
CA PHE A 93 7.81 -1.31 3.29
C PHE A 93 6.78 -1.26 2.16
N TYR A 94 6.37 -2.45 1.75
CA TYR A 94 5.44 -2.67 0.65
C TYR A 94 4.22 -3.47 1.10
N CYS A 95 3.13 -3.30 0.39
CA CYS A 95 1.91 -4.09 0.57
C CYS A 95 1.15 -4.24 -0.75
N GLU A 96 0.14 -5.08 -0.76
CA GLU A 96 -0.81 -5.16 -1.86
C GLU A 96 -1.64 -3.88 -1.99
N ALA A 97 -2.16 -3.62 -3.20
CA ALA A 97 -3.01 -2.46 -3.48
C ALA A 97 -4.19 -2.30 -2.50
N ALA A 98 -4.79 -3.43 -2.09
CA ALA A 98 -5.94 -3.45 -1.18
C ALA A 98 -5.64 -2.85 0.21
N ASP A 99 -4.39 -2.91 0.66
CA ASP A 99 -3.95 -2.44 1.97
C ASP A 99 -3.22 -1.08 1.91
N TYR A 100 -2.91 -0.59 0.70
CA TYR A 100 -2.05 0.58 0.51
C TYR A 100 -2.55 1.82 1.24
N PHE A 101 -3.78 2.26 0.97
CA PHE A 101 -4.34 3.45 1.59
C PHE A 101 -4.58 3.29 3.10
N ASN A 102 -4.88 2.07 3.54
CA ASN A 102 -4.96 1.77 4.97
C ASN A 102 -3.59 1.91 5.66
N LYS A 103 -2.53 1.31 5.10
CA LYS A 103 -1.19 1.35 5.69
C LYS A 103 -0.54 2.73 5.60
N LYS A 104 -0.75 3.47 4.50
CA LYS A 104 -0.11 4.77 4.27
C LYS A 104 -0.84 5.93 4.97
N TYR A 105 -2.18 5.92 4.97
CA TYR A 105 -3.02 7.03 5.40
C TYR A 105 -3.99 6.69 6.53
N GLY A 106 -4.02 5.45 7.01
CA GLY A 106 -4.94 5.02 8.08
C GLY A 106 -6.40 4.92 7.63
N MET A 107 -6.65 4.84 6.33
CA MET A 107 -8.01 4.76 5.79
C MET A 107 -8.67 3.42 6.08
N SER A 108 -10.01 3.38 6.04
CA SER A 108 -10.74 2.11 6.07
C SER A 108 -10.38 1.25 4.86
N ALA A 109 -10.32 -0.06 5.05
CA ALA A 109 -10.05 -1.00 3.96
C ALA A 109 -11.09 -0.91 2.85
N THR A 110 -10.65 -1.11 1.60
CA THR A 110 -11.53 -1.21 0.43
C THR A 110 -12.58 -2.30 0.65
N HIS A 111 -13.82 -2.04 0.23
CA HIS A 111 -14.91 -2.99 0.39
C HIS A 111 -14.62 -4.31 -0.35
N SER A 112 -14.84 -5.45 0.30
CA SER A 112 -14.50 -6.77 -0.23
C SER A 112 -15.14 -7.08 -1.58
N ALA A 113 -16.40 -6.64 -1.80
CA ALA A 113 -17.08 -6.82 -3.07
C ALA A 113 -16.43 -6.02 -4.21
N VAL A 114 -15.88 -4.82 -3.92
CA VAL A 114 -15.15 -4.01 -4.91
C VAL A 114 -13.85 -4.70 -5.31
N ARG A 115 -13.09 -5.22 -4.34
CA ARG A 115 -11.87 -6.01 -4.61
C ARG A 115 -12.16 -7.27 -5.43
N ALA A 116 -13.23 -7.98 -5.09
CA ALA A 116 -13.62 -9.18 -5.83
C ALA A 116 -14.06 -8.85 -7.27
N ALA A 117 -14.79 -7.76 -7.48
CA ALA A 117 -15.22 -7.32 -8.80
C ALA A 117 -14.04 -6.83 -9.67
N GLU A 118 -13.11 -6.05 -9.08
CA GLU A 118 -11.94 -5.53 -9.79
C GLU A 118 -11.12 -6.66 -10.44
N GLY A 119 -10.92 -7.77 -9.74
CA GLY A 119 -10.15 -8.91 -10.26
C GLY A 119 -10.78 -9.66 -11.45
N ILE A 120 -12.03 -9.36 -11.83
CA ILE A 120 -12.74 -10.07 -12.90
C ILE A 120 -13.26 -9.18 -14.02
N VAL A 121 -13.15 -7.86 -13.89
CA VAL A 121 -13.59 -6.90 -14.93
C VAL A 121 -12.40 -6.19 -15.56
N PRO A 122 -12.45 -5.86 -16.87
CA PRO A 122 -11.40 -5.05 -17.48
C PRO A 122 -11.41 -3.63 -16.90
N VAL A 123 -10.24 -2.98 -16.93
CA VAL A 123 -10.12 -1.56 -16.57
C VAL A 123 -11.03 -0.70 -17.44
N GLY A 124 -11.74 0.24 -16.84
CA GLY A 124 -12.70 1.10 -17.50
C GLY A 124 -13.09 2.30 -16.66
N LYS A 125 -14.18 2.96 -17.04
CA LYS A 125 -14.72 4.12 -16.32
C LYS A 125 -15.65 3.69 -15.19
N VAL A 126 -15.40 4.19 -13.99
CA VAL A 126 -16.16 3.86 -12.78
C VAL A 126 -16.80 5.09 -12.17
N LEU A 127 -18.06 4.99 -11.79
CA LEU A 127 -18.74 5.93 -10.91
C LEU A 127 -18.82 5.35 -9.50
N ASP A 128 -18.19 6.00 -8.50
CA ASP A 128 -18.31 5.64 -7.07
C ASP A 128 -19.31 6.63 -6.41
N MET A 129 -20.52 6.15 -6.17
CA MET A 129 -21.62 6.93 -5.57
C MET A 129 -21.59 6.84 -4.05
N GLY A 130 -21.55 8.02 -3.38
CA GLY A 130 -21.38 8.09 -1.94
C GLY A 130 -19.99 7.58 -1.54
N CYS A 131 -18.96 8.12 -2.19
CA CYS A 131 -17.58 7.65 -2.06
C CYS A 131 -17.00 7.81 -0.63
N GLY A 132 -17.60 8.68 0.21
CA GLY A 132 -17.08 9.00 1.52
C GLY A 132 -15.62 9.43 1.45
N GLN A 133 -14.78 8.90 2.32
CA GLN A 133 -13.34 9.19 2.33
C GLN A 133 -12.55 8.59 1.15
N GLY A 134 -13.22 7.92 0.20
CA GLY A 134 -12.62 7.45 -1.05
C GLY A 134 -11.98 6.06 -1.01
N ARG A 135 -12.25 5.23 -0.01
CA ARG A 135 -11.62 3.90 0.14
C ARG A 135 -11.73 3.01 -1.09
N ASN A 136 -12.85 3.10 -1.85
CA ASN A 136 -13.05 2.34 -3.07
C ASN A 136 -12.52 3.09 -4.29
N ALA A 137 -12.83 4.41 -4.40
CA ALA A 137 -12.39 5.24 -5.50
C ALA A 137 -10.87 5.28 -5.67
N LEU A 138 -10.14 5.51 -4.56
CA LEU A 138 -8.68 5.58 -4.57
C LEU A 138 -8.04 4.21 -4.87
N TYR A 139 -8.59 3.13 -4.31
CA TYR A 139 -8.15 1.77 -4.65
C TYR A 139 -8.32 1.46 -6.14
N LEU A 140 -9.49 1.77 -6.71
CA LEU A 140 -9.75 1.54 -8.14
C LEU A 140 -8.84 2.41 -9.01
N GLY A 141 -8.59 3.67 -8.60
CA GLY A 141 -7.61 4.54 -9.26
C GLY A 141 -6.20 3.95 -9.24
N LEU A 142 -5.76 3.38 -8.10
CA LEU A 142 -4.47 2.70 -7.96
C LEU A 142 -4.39 1.47 -8.89
N LYS A 143 -5.52 0.82 -9.17
CA LYS A 143 -5.64 -0.31 -10.11
C LYS A 143 -5.83 0.13 -11.57
N GLY A 144 -5.70 1.44 -11.85
CA GLY A 144 -5.69 1.99 -13.21
C GLY A 144 -7.06 2.34 -13.79
N PHE A 145 -8.15 2.25 -13.02
CA PHE A 145 -9.47 2.68 -13.47
C PHE A 145 -9.57 4.22 -13.58
N ASP A 146 -10.40 4.70 -14.51
CA ASP A 146 -10.80 6.11 -14.60
C ASP A 146 -12.02 6.34 -13.69
N VAL A 147 -11.80 6.95 -12.52
CA VAL A 147 -12.82 6.99 -11.47
C VAL A 147 -13.40 8.39 -11.32
N THR A 148 -14.74 8.46 -11.35
CA THR A 148 -15.50 9.62 -10.91
C THR A 148 -16.16 9.27 -9.57
N ALA A 149 -15.74 9.95 -8.51
CA ALA A 149 -16.26 9.76 -7.16
C ALA A 149 -17.21 10.91 -6.80
N VAL A 150 -18.36 10.59 -6.22
CA VAL A 150 -19.34 11.62 -5.80
C VAL A 150 -19.81 11.40 -4.38
N ASP A 151 -19.93 12.49 -3.62
CA ASP A 151 -20.45 12.50 -2.25
C ASP A 151 -21.11 13.85 -1.96
N ASN A 152 -22.05 13.91 -1.03
CA ASN A 152 -22.66 15.17 -0.58
C ASN A 152 -21.83 15.88 0.53
N ASN A 153 -20.76 15.26 1.00
CA ASN A 153 -19.87 15.84 1.99
C ASN A 153 -18.66 16.49 1.31
N PRO A 154 -18.56 17.82 1.26
CA PRO A 154 -17.47 18.53 0.59
C PRO A 154 -16.08 18.21 1.20
N HIS A 155 -15.98 17.91 2.49
CA HIS A 155 -14.71 17.53 3.11
C HIS A 155 -14.24 16.14 2.63
N ALA A 156 -15.17 15.21 2.42
CA ALA A 156 -14.86 13.91 1.88
C ALA A 156 -14.35 14.01 0.43
N VAL A 157 -15.06 14.79 -0.39
CA VAL A 157 -14.67 15.09 -1.78
C VAL A 157 -13.26 15.70 -1.84
N GLN A 158 -13.01 16.75 -1.06
CA GLN A 158 -11.70 17.40 -1.01
C GLN A 158 -10.57 16.43 -0.62
N ASN A 159 -10.82 15.56 0.36
CA ASN A 159 -9.83 14.54 0.77
C ASN A 159 -9.52 13.57 -0.38
N VAL A 160 -10.54 13.11 -1.11
CA VAL A 160 -10.35 12.22 -2.26
C VAL A 160 -9.53 12.90 -3.37
N GLU A 161 -9.86 14.15 -3.71
CA GLU A 161 -9.13 14.93 -4.71
C GLU A 161 -7.66 15.14 -4.31
N GLU A 162 -7.40 15.47 -3.05
CA GLU A 162 -6.05 15.69 -2.55
C GLU A 162 -5.21 14.41 -2.61
N LEU A 163 -5.75 13.29 -2.12
CA LEU A 163 -5.05 12.00 -2.17
C LEU A 163 -4.86 11.51 -3.60
N ALA A 164 -5.84 11.67 -4.47
CA ALA A 164 -5.72 11.32 -5.88
C ALA A 164 -4.59 12.12 -6.57
N ARG A 165 -4.46 13.41 -6.25
CA ARG A 165 -3.39 14.28 -6.77
C ARG A 165 -2.01 13.87 -6.22
N ILE A 166 -1.90 13.55 -4.92
CA ILE A 166 -0.63 13.13 -4.28
C ILE A 166 -0.15 11.81 -4.87
N GLU A 167 -1.07 10.88 -5.11
CA GLU A 167 -0.78 9.55 -5.63
C GLU A 167 -0.82 9.47 -7.17
N GLU A 168 -1.00 10.61 -7.85
CA GLU A 168 -1.06 10.72 -9.31
C GLU A 168 -2.09 9.78 -9.96
N LEU A 169 -3.26 9.61 -9.31
CA LEU A 169 -4.32 8.71 -9.76
C LEU A 169 -5.28 9.38 -10.72
N ASN A 170 -5.83 8.62 -11.66
CA ASN A 170 -6.92 9.05 -12.52
C ASN A 170 -8.27 8.98 -11.79
N VAL A 171 -8.40 9.76 -10.70
CA VAL A 171 -9.58 9.88 -9.86
C VAL A 171 -9.94 11.34 -9.74
N ARG A 172 -11.19 11.68 -10.03
CA ARG A 172 -11.78 13.01 -9.81
C ARG A 172 -12.97 12.87 -8.88
N ALA A 173 -13.15 13.84 -7.98
CA ALA A 173 -14.25 13.81 -7.02
C ALA A 173 -15.10 15.09 -7.13
N PHE A 174 -16.40 14.97 -6.88
CA PHE A 174 -17.34 16.10 -6.95
C PHE A 174 -18.34 16.03 -5.81
N GLU A 175 -18.69 17.20 -5.27
CA GLU A 175 -19.85 17.34 -4.41
C GLU A 175 -21.12 17.11 -5.24
N TYR A 176 -21.95 16.15 -4.82
CA TYR A 176 -23.14 15.78 -5.57
C TYR A 176 -24.25 15.24 -4.68
N ASP A 177 -25.45 15.81 -4.82
CA ASP A 177 -26.64 15.29 -4.16
C ASP A 177 -27.26 14.16 -4.97
N LEU A 178 -27.11 12.92 -4.49
CA LEU A 178 -27.67 11.74 -5.15
C LEU A 178 -29.20 11.72 -5.20
N ASN A 179 -29.89 12.52 -4.38
CA ASN A 179 -31.36 12.66 -4.47
C ASN A 179 -31.78 13.52 -5.67
N ALA A 180 -30.91 14.39 -6.15
CA ALA A 180 -31.13 15.25 -7.32
C ALA A 180 -30.48 14.67 -8.59
N ALA A 181 -30.20 13.40 -8.63
CA ALA A 181 -29.32 12.73 -9.58
C ALA A 181 -29.66 13.02 -11.06
N ASN A 182 -28.73 13.67 -11.75
CA ASN A 182 -28.72 13.83 -13.20
C ASN A 182 -27.29 13.74 -13.72
N ILE A 183 -26.65 12.56 -13.51
CA ILE A 183 -25.32 12.28 -14.05
C ILE A 183 -25.49 11.90 -15.52
N GLN A 184 -24.98 12.73 -16.43
CA GLN A 184 -25.13 12.55 -17.89
C GLN A 184 -23.91 11.88 -18.55
N GLU A 185 -22.90 11.52 -17.78
CA GLU A 185 -21.72 10.82 -18.25
C GLU A 185 -21.97 9.30 -18.30
N ASN A 186 -21.34 8.62 -19.26
CA ASN A 186 -21.43 7.16 -19.36
C ASN A 186 -20.27 6.50 -18.60
N PHE A 187 -20.60 5.48 -17.85
CA PHE A 187 -19.65 4.66 -17.08
C PHE A 187 -19.79 3.19 -17.46
N ASP A 188 -18.68 2.46 -17.43
CA ASP A 188 -18.67 1.02 -17.64
C ASP A 188 -19.15 0.29 -16.38
N TYR A 189 -18.86 0.87 -15.20
CA TYR A 189 -19.17 0.29 -13.90
C TYR A 189 -19.69 1.34 -12.93
N MET A 190 -20.45 0.88 -11.94
CA MET A 190 -20.96 1.70 -10.86
C MET A 190 -20.73 1.00 -9.51
N VAL A 191 -20.19 1.76 -8.55
CA VAL A 191 -19.99 1.32 -7.18
C VAL A 191 -20.91 2.14 -6.27
N ALA A 192 -21.65 1.46 -5.39
CA ALA A 192 -22.51 2.09 -4.39
C ALA A 192 -22.49 1.23 -3.12
N THR A 193 -21.52 1.47 -2.25
CA THR A 193 -21.39 0.71 -1.00
C THR A 193 -21.96 1.52 0.15
N VAL A 194 -22.99 0.95 0.84
CA VAL A 194 -23.63 1.54 2.04
C VAL A 194 -24.39 2.87 1.78
N VAL A 195 -24.65 3.21 0.53
CA VAL A 195 -25.27 4.50 0.14
C VAL A 195 -26.79 4.49 0.31
N PHE A 196 -27.44 3.41 -0.10
CA PHE A 196 -28.92 3.33 -0.18
C PHE A 196 -29.62 3.41 1.18
N MET A 197 -28.91 3.32 2.29
CA MET A 197 -29.47 3.52 3.64
C MET A 197 -29.74 5.00 3.96
N PHE A 198 -29.22 5.93 3.18
CA PHE A 198 -29.27 7.39 3.41
C PHE A 198 -30.07 8.14 2.34
N LEU A 199 -30.54 7.44 1.31
CA LEU A 199 -31.41 8.03 0.29
C LEU A 199 -32.87 7.91 0.76
N MET A 200 -33.48 9.03 1.09
CA MET A 200 -34.90 9.15 1.44
C MET A 200 -35.58 10.17 0.54
#